data_a84b26375fd37fc592c7bcf67c54a244
#
_entry.id   a84b26375fd37fc592c7bcf67c54a244
#
_cell.length_a   1.000
_cell.length_b   1.000
_cell.length_c   1.000
_cell.angle_alpha   90.00
_cell.angle_beta   90.00
_cell.angle_gamma   90.00
#
_symmetry.space_group_name_H-M   'P 1'
#
loop_
_entity.id
_entity.type
_entity.pdbx_description
1 polymer ?
#
loop_
_entity_poly.entity_id
_entity_poly.type
_entity_poly.pdbx_seq_one_letter_code
_entity_poly.pdbx_strand_id
1 'polypeptide(L)'
;MTPLEKYYNKFHEENRLTTRHGTVEFLTTMHYIEAMASAVVEQQRVVPEPVEGQEPHGIKIADIGAGTGRYSVELCHRGYDVTAVELVPHNLEILRSKHENIKTWQGDARDLHFLEDETFDITLLFGPLYHLHGDSEKLKALAEARRITKKGGYILVAYVMNDYSVITYCFKEHHWKEVAAKDGITEDFHTVCKEQDLYDYVRLEDINRLNTAAGLERVKILAADGHADYMRRELNEMSLEEFEAFCKYQLSVCERPEFLGTSSHLVDILKN
;
A
#
# COMPACT_ATOMS: atom_id res chain seq x y z
N MET A 1 -8.47 21.87 8.70
CA MET A 1 -8.00 21.16 7.50
C MET A 1 -6.51 20.86 7.68
N THR A 2 -6.17 19.61 7.82
CA THR A 2 -4.79 19.12 8.00
C THR A 2 -3.94 19.35 6.75
N PRO A 3 -2.59 19.25 6.81
CA PRO A 3 -1.74 19.29 5.62
C PRO A 3 -2.13 18.20 4.59
N LEU A 4 -2.47 17.01 5.07
CA LEU A 4 -2.90 15.87 4.27
C LEU A 4 -4.21 16.17 3.51
N GLU A 5 -5.23 16.68 4.20
CA GLU A 5 -6.49 17.08 3.55
C GLU A 5 -6.28 18.19 2.50
N LYS A 6 -5.40 19.17 2.79
CA LYS A 6 -5.07 20.24 1.82
C LYS A 6 -4.41 19.69 0.55
N TYR A 7 -3.57 18.68 0.70
CA TYR A 7 -2.92 18.02 -0.43
C TYR A 7 -3.94 17.26 -1.27
N TYR A 8 -4.69 16.34 -0.69
CA TYR A 8 -5.62 15.48 -1.42
C TYR A 8 -6.83 16.22 -1.98
N ASN A 9 -7.23 17.35 -1.41
CA ASN A 9 -8.26 18.21 -2.02
C ASN A 9 -7.80 18.89 -3.33
N LYS A 10 -6.51 18.90 -3.64
CA LYS A 10 -5.93 19.47 -4.87
C LYS A 10 -5.35 18.41 -5.79
N PHE A 11 -4.95 17.28 -5.23
CA PHE A 11 -4.36 16.18 -5.96
C PHE A 11 -5.46 15.27 -6.52
N HIS A 12 -5.39 15.00 -7.82
CA HIS A 12 -6.33 14.10 -8.49
C HIS A 12 -5.93 12.64 -8.25
N GLU A 13 -6.17 12.13 -7.04
CA GLU A 13 -5.80 10.77 -6.61
C GLU A 13 -6.39 9.69 -7.53
N GLU A 14 -7.58 9.93 -8.12
CA GLU A 14 -8.21 9.02 -9.07
C GLU A 14 -7.36 8.73 -10.32
N ASN A 15 -6.39 9.59 -10.64
CA ASN A 15 -5.53 9.45 -11.80
C ASN A 15 -4.16 8.82 -11.47
N ARG A 16 -3.78 8.69 -10.20
CA ARG A 16 -2.43 8.25 -9.79
C ARG A 16 -2.05 6.89 -10.37
N LEU A 17 -2.93 5.91 -10.24
CA LEU A 17 -2.68 4.53 -10.69
C LEU A 17 -3.23 4.24 -12.12
N THR A 18 -3.61 5.28 -12.88
CA THR A 18 -4.06 5.14 -14.28
C THR A 18 -2.99 5.54 -15.29
N THR A 19 -1.94 6.23 -14.86
CA THR A 19 -0.75 6.48 -15.68
C THR A 19 0.00 5.17 -15.94
N ARG A 20 0.83 5.09 -16.99
CA ARG A 20 1.54 3.84 -17.30
C ARG A 20 2.42 3.36 -16.14
N HIS A 21 3.22 4.24 -15.53
CA HIS A 21 4.02 3.87 -14.37
C HIS A 21 3.14 3.44 -13.17
N GLY A 22 2.05 4.17 -12.88
CA GLY A 22 1.11 3.78 -11.83
C GLY A 22 0.35 2.47 -12.14
N THR A 23 0.13 2.16 -13.43
CA THR A 23 -0.44 0.88 -13.85
C THR A 23 0.51 -0.29 -13.53
N VAL A 24 1.82 -0.09 -13.64
CA VAL A 24 2.82 -1.12 -13.25
C VAL A 24 2.69 -1.43 -11.75
N GLU A 25 2.68 -0.42 -10.89
CA GLU A 25 2.45 -0.56 -9.44
C GLU A 25 1.14 -1.30 -9.17
N PHE A 26 0.05 -0.85 -9.80
CA PHE A 26 -1.27 -1.43 -9.61
C PHE A 26 -1.34 -2.92 -10.01
N LEU A 27 -0.84 -3.27 -11.19
CA LEU A 27 -0.88 -4.65 -11.68
C LEU A 27 0.00 -5.58 -10.85
N THR A 28 1.20 -5.12 -10.45
CA THR A 28 2.08 -5.89 -9.58
C THR A 28 1.40 -6.14 -8.23
N THR A 29 0.85 -5.12 -7.60
CA THR A 29 0.19 -5.23 -6.29
C THR A 29 -1.06 -6.12 -6.36
N MET A 30 -1.91 -5.94 -7.39
CA MET A 30 -3.11 -6.77 -7.59
C MET A 30 -2.76 -8.26 -7.76
N HIS A 31 -1.69 -8.58 -8.50
CA HIS A 31 -1.22 -9.96 -8.64
C HIS A 31 -0.95 -10.62 -7.28
N TYR A 32 -0.32 -9.90 -6.35
CA TYR A 32 -0.03 -10.44 -5.01
C TYR A 32 -1.25 -10.45 -4.09
N ILE A 33 -2.16 -9.50 -4.20
CA ILE A 33 -3.45 -9.57 -3.47
C ILE A 33 -4.20 -10.85 -3.87
N GLU A 34 -4.29 -11.16 -5.16
CA GLU A 34 -4.94 -12.38 -5.64
C GLU A 34 -4.21 -13.66 -5.23
N ALA A 35 -2.88 -13.64 -5.21
CA ALA A 35 -2.09 -14.77 -4.73
C ALA A 35 -2.37 -15.04 -3.24
N MET A 36 -2.49 -13.99 -2.40
CA MET A 36 -2.85 -14.14 -0.99
C MET A 36 -4.30 -14.58 -0.81
N ALA A 37 -5.22 -14.07 -1.63
CA ALA A 37 -6.62 -14.52 -1.63
C ALA A 37 -6.72 -16.02 -1.96
N SER A 38 -5.97 -16.48 -2.97
CA SER A 38 -5.89 -17.90 -3.31
C SER A 38 -5.34 -18.74 -2.16
N ALA A 39 -4.30 -18.25 -1.48
CA ALA A 39 -3.71 -18.92 -0.33
C ALA A 39 -4.68 -19.02 0.85
N VAL A 40 -5.51 -17.99 1.09
CA VAL A 40 -6.60 -18.03 2.10
C VAL A 40 -7.60 -19.13 1.77
N VAL A 41 -8.07 -19.21 0.52
CA VAL A 41 -9.01 -20.27 0.08
C VAL A 41 -8.42 -21.66 0.31
N GLU A 42 -7.14 -21.86 0.00
CA GLU A 42 -6.47 -23.14 0.17
C GLU A 42 -6.34 -23.54 1.64
N GLN A 43 -6.04 -22.57 2.52
CA GLN A 43 -6.00 -22.78 3.97
C GLN A 43 -7.38 -23.20 4.52
N GLN A 44 -8.47 -22.61 4.05
CA GLN A 44 -9.83 -22.93 4.45
C GLN A 44 -10.26 -24.35 4.01
N ARG A 45 -9.74 -24.86 2.89
CA ARG A 45 -10.02 -26.21 2.38
C ARG A 45 -9.34 -27.33 3.18
N VAL A 46 -8.25 -27.03 3.89
CA VAL A 46 -7.48 -28.02 4.69
C VAL A 46 -8.11 -28.27 6.05
N VAL A 47 -9.04 -27.43 6.51
CA VAL A 47 -9.81 -27.66 7.75
C VAL A 47 -10.93 -28.64 7.44
N PRO A 48 -11.02 -29.83 8.12
CA PRO A 48 -12.04 -30.81 7.83
C PRO A 48 -13.42 -30.33 8.31
N GLU A 49 -14.39 -30.53 7.42
CA GLU A 49 -15.84 -30.37 7.53
C GLU A 49 -16.39 -28.93 7.53
N PRO A 50 -17.09 -28.55 6.44
CA PRO A 50 -18.01 -27.43 6.50
C PRO A 50 -19.15 -27.84 7.44
N VAL A 51 -19.45 -27.00 8.43
CA VAL A 51 -20.66 -27.08 9.21
C VAL A 51 -21.84 -26.97 8.23
N GLU A 52 -22.69 -27.98 8.19
CA GLU A 52 -23.85 -28.05 7.30
C GLU A 52 -24.65 -26.74 7.41
N GLY A 53 -24.76 -25.99 6.30
CA GLY A 53 -25.52 -24.74 6.22
C GLY A 53 -24.69 -23.46 6.13
N GLN A 54 -23.35 -23.50 6.11
CA GLN A 54 -22.53 -22.33 5.76
C GLN A 54 -22.17 -22.37 4.28
N GLU A 55 -22.73 -21.43 3.51
CA GLU A 55 -22.17 -21.05 2.19
C GLU A 55 -20.70 -20.70 2.37
N PRO A 56 -19.80 -21.04 1.42
CA PRO A 56 -18.41 -20.59 1.50
C PRO A 56 -18.43 -19.07 1.54
N HIS A 57 -18.13 -18.51 2.71
CA HIS A 57 -18.08 -17.07 2.89
C HIS A 57 -17.02 -16.51 1.96
N GLY A 58 -17.42 -15.56 1.10
CA GLY A 58 -16.49 -14.86 0.22
C GLY A 58 -15.35 -14.23 1.04
N ILE A 59 -14.15 -14.15 0.46
CA ILE A 59 -13.00 -13.51 1.10
C ILE A 59 -13.33 -12.06 1.44
N LYS A 60 -13.13 -11.69 2.70
CA LYS A 60 -13.33 -10.33 3.21
C LYS A 60 -12.01 -9.56 3.17
N ILE A 61 -12.03 -8.42 2.52
CA ILE A 61 -10.85 -7.55 2.38
C ILE A 61 -11.15 -6.19 3.00
N ALA A 62 -10.28 -5.74 3.92
CA ALA A 62 -10.24 -4.37 4.40
C ALA A 62 -9.24 -3.57 3.56
N ASP A 63 -9.64 -2.43 3.03
CA ASP A 63 -8.78 -1.47 2.33
C ASP A 63 -8.67 -0.20 3.17
N ILE A 64 -7.59 -0.09 3.94
CA ILE A 64 -7.34 0.98 4.89
C ILE A 64 -6.45 2.04 4.26
N GLY A 65 -6.97 3.26 4.13
CA GLY A 65 -6.41 4.32 3.31
C GLY A 65 -6.81 4.18 1.85
N ALA A 66 -8.08 3.81 1.62
CA ALA A 66 -8.60 3.44 0.31
C ALA A 66 -8.50 4.55 -0.77
N GLY A 67 -8.25 5.80 -0.38
CA GLY A 67 -8.23 6.93 -1.29
C GLY A 67 -9.56 7.06 -2.02
N THR A 68 -9.50 7.23 -3.34
CA THR A 68 -10.70 7.25 -4.20
C THR A 68 -11.17 5.85 -4.60
N GLY A 69 -10.59 4.77 -4.02
CA GLY A 69 -11.04 3.39 -4.14
C GLY A 69 -10.50 2.63 -5.36
N ARG A 70 -9.28 2.89 -5.79
CA ARG A 70 -8.71 2.20 -6.96
C ARG A 70 -8.62 0.68 -6.75
N TYR A 71 -8.11 0.25 -5.58
CA TYR A 71 -8.08 -1.16 -5.21
C TYR A 71 -9.46 -1.67 -4.79
N SER A 72 -10.18 -0.92 -3.94
CA SER A 72 -11.50 -1.31 -3.44
C SER A 72 -12.48 -1.64 -4.56
N VAL A 73 -12.56 -0.81 -5.60
CA VAL A 73 -13.48 -0.99 -6.74
C VAL A 73 -13.09 -2.23 -7.55
N GLU A 74 -11.81 -2.37 -7.89
CA GLU A 74 -11.33 -3.53 -8.66
C GLU A 74 -11.56 -4.84 -7.91
N LEU A 75 -11.31 -4.86 -6.59
CA LEU A 75 -11.55 -6.03 -5.75
C LEU A 75 -13.04 -6.36 -5.64
N CYS A 76 -13.90 -5.34 -5.52
CA CYS A 76 -15.35 -5.52 -5.53
C CYS A 76 -15.82 -6.14 -6.87
N HIS A 77 -15.31 -5.66 -8.00
CA HIS A 77 -15.62 -6.21 -9.34
C HIS A 77 -15.14 -7.67 -9.50
N ARG A 78 -14.10 -8.07 -8.77
CA ARG A 78 -13.63 -9.47 -8.73
C ARG A 78 -14.40 -10.35 -7.74
N GLY A 79 -15.43 -9.81 -7.09
CA GLY A 79 -16.35 -10.57 -6.22
C GLY A 79 -15.91 -10.71 -4.77
N TYR A 80 -14.93 -9.93 -4.29
CA TYR A 80 -14.56 -9.89 -2.88
C TYR A 80 -15.53 -9.03 -2.05
N ASP A 81 -15.75 -9.39 -0.77
CA ASP A 81 -16.48 -8.55 0.20
C ASP A 81 -15.54 -7.47 0.73
N VAL A 82 -15.66 -6.26 0.20
CA VAL A 82 -14.72 -5.16 0.45
C VAL A 82 -15.30 -4.17 1.46
N THR A 83 -14.49 -3.83 2.46
CA THR A 83 -14.72 -2.71 3.38
C THR A 83 -13.58 -1.71 3.21
N ALA A 84 -13.90 -0.48 2.85
CA ALA A 84 -12.96 0.61 2.63
C ALA A 84 -13.00 1.62 3.77
N VAL A 85 -11.84 2.02 4.28
CA VAL A 85 -11.67 3.10 5.27
C VAL A 85 -10.80 4.17 4.67
N GLU A 86 -11.26 5.42 4.71
CA GLU A 86 -10.51 6.58 4.20
C GLU A 86 -10.61 7.75 5.19
N LEU A 87 -9.46 8.38 5.45
CA LEU A 87 -9.38 9.51 6.38
C LEU A 87 -9.92 10.80 5.77
N VAL A 88 -9.60 11.06 4.48
CA VAL A 88 -9.90 12.31 3.79
C VAL A 88 -11.33 12.29 3.25
N PRO A 89 -12.24 13.17 3.74
CA PRO A 89 -13.65 13.14 3.31
C PRO A 89 -13.84 13.27 1.81
N HIS A 90 -13.04 14.11 1.15
CA HIS A 90 -13.10 14.32 -0.30
C HIS A 90 -12.86 13.02 -1.09
N ASN A 91 -11.84 12.26 -0.74
CA ASN A 91 -11.54 10.97 -1.38
C ASN A 91 -12.68 9.98 -1.14
N LEU A 92 -13.19 9.92 0.09
CA LEU A 92 -14.30 9.05 0.45
C LEU A 92 -15.59 9.37 -0.31
N GLU A 93 -15.88 10.65 -0.53
CA GLU A 93 -17.01 11.10 -1.35
C GLU A 93 -16.86 10.63 -2.81
N ILE A 94 -15.65 10.73 -3.39
CA ILE A 94 -15.36 10.21 -4.74
C ILE A 94 -15.59 8.69 -4.78
N LEU A 95 -15.08 7.93 -3.80
CA LEU A 95 -15.30 6.48 -3.73
C LEU A 95 -16.80 6.16 -3.68
N ARG A 96 -17.55 6.81 -2.80
CA ARG A 96 -19.02 6.62 -2.67
C ARG A 96 -19.79 6.96 -3.94
N SER A 97 -19.34 7.97 -4.68
CA SER A 97 -19.98 8.38 -5.94
C SER A 97 -19.88 7.34 -7.06
N LYS A 98 -19.03 6.33 -6.91
CA LYS A 98 -18.91 5.21 -7.86
C LYS A 98 -20.03 4.19 -7.71
N HIS A 99 -20.83 4.29 -6.63
CA HIS A 99 -22.01 3.44 -6.36
C HIS A 99 -21.74 1.93 -6.37
N GLU A 100 -20.54 1.53 -5.99
CA GLU A 100 -20.15 0.12 -5.88
C GLU A 100 -20.66 -0.50 -4.57
N ASN A 101 -20.79 -1.83 -4.54
CA ASN A 101 -21.19 -2.57 -3.34
C ASN A 101 -20.03 -2.71 -2.34
N ILE A 102 -19.52 -1.57 -1.87
CA ILE A 102 -18.40 -1.46 -0.93
C ILE A 102 -18.89 -0.81 0.35
N LYS A 103 -18.64 -1.45 1.49
CA LYS A 103 -18.86 -0.82 2.80
C LYS A 103 -17.81 0.26 3.01
N THR A 104 -18.22 1.48 3.33
CA THR A 104 -17.28 2.61 3.44
C THR A 104 -17.38 3.31 4.78
N TRP A 105 -16.23 3.60 5.39
CA TRP A 105 -16.11 4.33 6.65
C TRP A 105 -15.14 5.48 6.51
N GLN A 106 -15.42 6.59 7.18
CA GLN A 106 -14.40 7.60 7.41
C GLN A 106 -13.66 7.26 8.70
N GLY A 107 -12.34 7.14 8.65
CA GLY A 107 -11.56 6.73 9.83
C GLY A 107 -10.07 6.91 9.66
N ASP A 108 -9.39 6.92 10.79
CA ASP A 108 -7.93 6.94 10.90
C ASP A 108 -7.42 5.51 11.06
N ALA A 109 -6.39 5.14 10.30
CA ALA A 109 -5.78 3.80 10.37
C ALA A 109 -5.27 3.43 11.78
N ARG A 110 -5.02 4.42 12.64
CA ARG A 110 -4.57 4.25 14.03
C ARG A 110 -5.68 3.94 15.03
N ASP A 111 -6.94 4.08 14.59
CA ASP A 111 -8.14 3.86 15.41
C ASP A 111 -9.28 3.34 14.53
N LEU A 112 -9.40 2.02 14.45
CA LEU A 112 -10.42 1.30 13.68
C LEU A 112 -11.46 0.63 14.59
N HIS A 113 -11.72 1.21 15.78
CA HIS A 113 -12.61 0.64 16.81
C HIS A 113 -14.02 0.27 16.30
N PHE A 114 -14.47 0.85 15.18
CA PHE A 114 -15.74 0.57 14.52
C PHE A 114 -15.71 -0.71 13.66
N LEU A 115 -14.53 -1.32 13.48
CA LEU A 115 -14.36 -2.62 12.83
C LEU A 115 -14.07 -3.69 13.90
N GLU A 116 -14.75 -4.82 13.77
CA GLU A 116 -14.61 -5.93 14.71
C GLU A 116 -13.27 -6.65 14.57
N ASP A 117 -12.79 -7.25 15.66
CA ASP A 117 -11.57 -8.06 15.68
C ASP A 117 -11.70 -9.26 14.73
N GLU A 118 -10.59 -9.71 14.19
CA GLU A 118 -10.46 -10.95 13.41
C GLU A 118 -11.56 -11.13 12.34
N THR A 119 -11.93 -10.03 11.66
CA THR A 119 -13.03 -10.03 10.67
C THR A 119 -12.55 -10.27 9.25
N PHE A 120 -11.38 -9.72 8.88
CA PHE A 120 -10.90 -9.72 7.50
C PHE A 120 -9.88 -10.83 7.25
N ASP A 121 -9.99 -11.45 6.07
CA ASP A 121 -9.01 -12.44 5.61
C ASP A 121 -7.73 -11.76 5.11
N ILE A 122 -7.88 -10.57 4.53
CA ILE A 122 -6.80 -9.72 4.03
C ILE A 122 -7.06 -8.27 4.44
N THR A 123 -6.04 -7.61 4.96
CA THR A 123 -6.06 -6.16 5.22
C THR A 123 -4.99 -5.48 4.37
N LEU A 124 -5.42 -4.54 3.53
CA LEU A 124 -4.55 -3.65 2.79
C LEU A 124 -4.32 -2.39 3.62
N LEU A 125 -3.09 -2.00 3.81
CA LEU A 125 -2.69 -0.79 4.52
C LEU A 125 -1.84 0.05 3.53
N PHE A 126 -2.53 0.57 2.49
CA PHE A 126 -1.90 1.28 1.38
C PHE A 126 -2.14 2.78 1.54
N GLY A 127 -1.09 3.51 1.89
CA GLY A 127 -1.16 4.95 2.12
C GLY A 127 -0.86 5.38 3.55
N PRO A 128 -1.56 4.89 4.57
CA PRO A 128 -1.43 5.43 5.92
C PRO A 128 0.00 5.50 6.45
N LEU A 129 0.82 4.44 6.32
CA LEU A 129 2.12 4.38 6.98
C LEU A 129 3.11 5.45 6.51
N TYR A 130 3.05 5.85 5.25
CA TYR A 130 3.96 6.89 4.77
C TYR A 130 3.45 8.32 5.01
N HIS A 131 2.26 8.46 5.61
CA HIS A 131 1.74 9.73 6.13
C HIS A 131 1.82 9.82 7.66
N LEU A 132 2.24 8.74 8.34
CA LEU A 132 2.42 8.69 9.77
C LEU A 132 3.91 8.86 10.11
N HIS A 133 4.23 9.92 10.88
CA HIS A 133 5.59 10.25 11.25
C HIS A 133 6.02 9.53 12.53
N GLY A 134 7.17 8.86 12.43
CA GLY A 134 7.78 8.10 13.51
C GLY A 134 7.15 6.74 13.79
N ASP A 135 7.95 5.86 14.39
CA ASP A 135 7.60 4.45 14.62
C ASP A 135 6.34 4.27 15.48
N SER A 136 6.16 5.12 16.50
CA SER A 136 5.01 5.01 17.42
C SER A 136 3.66 5.10 16.68
N GLU A 137 3.52 6.04 15.75
CA GLU A 137 2.27 6.23 15.02
C GLU A 137 2.06 5.11 13.98
N LYS A 138 3.13 4.66 13.32
CA LYS A 138 3.07 3.52 12.40
C LYS A 138 2.69 2.23 13.13
N LEU A 139 3.24 2.01 14.33
CA LEU A 139 2.92 0.82 15.14
C LEU A 139 1.46 0.80 15.60
N LYS A 140 0.83 1.94 15.85
CA LYS A 140 -0.63 1.99 16.15
C LYS A 140 -1.44 1.49 14.95
N ALA A 141 -1.12 1.95 13.74
CA ALA A 141 -1.81 1.51 12.53
C ALA A 141 -1.58 0.01 12.23
N LEU A 142 -0.34 -0.48 12.45
CA LEU A 142 -0.04 -1.91 12.32
C LEU A 142 -0.78 -2.76 13.36
N ALA A 143 -0.92 -2.25 14.60
CA ALA A 143 -1.67 -2.94 15.65
C ALA A 143 -3.16 -3.05 15.32
N GLU A 144 -3.77 -1.98 14.79
CA GLU A 144 -5.16 -2.01 14.33
C GLU A 144 -5.36 -2.93 13.12
N ALA A 145 -4.47 -2.86 12.12
CA ALA A 145 -4.50 -3.78 10.98
C ALA A 145 -4.39 -5.24 11.46
N ARG A 146 -3.51 -5.52 12.43
CA ARG A 146 -3.37 -6.84 13.05
C ARG A 146 -4.64 -7.28 13.78
N ARG A 147 -5.25 -6.39 14.57
CA ARG A 147 -6.47 -6.67 15.34
C ARG A 147 -7.64 -7.08 14.46
N ILE A 148 -7.88 -6.33 13.37
CA ILE A 148 -9.02 -6.59 12.47
C ILE A 148 -8.80 -7.77 11.52
N THR A 149 -7.53 -8.18 11.30
CA THR A 149 -7.19 -9.31 10.44
C THR A 149 -7.31 -10.61 11.21
N LYS A 150 -7.94 -11.62 10.62
CA LYS A 150 -8.05 -12.97 11.20
C LYS A 150 -6.66 -13.55 11.46
N LYS A 151 -6.55 -14.42 12.48
CA LYS A 151 -5.33 -15.22 12.66
C LYS A 151 -5.09 -16.10 11.44
N GLY A 152 -3.85 -16.07 10.95
CA GLY A 152 -3.49 -16.73 9.71
C GLY A 152 -3.91 -15.97 8.45
N GLY A 153 -4.53 -14.79 8.57
CA GLY A 153 -4.79 -13.87 7.48
C GLY A 153 -3.55 -13.08 7.06
N TYR A 154 -3.68 -12.23 6.05
CA TYR A 154 -2.58 -11.47 5.49
C TYR A 154 -2.78 -9.96 5.65
N ILE A 155 -1.69 -9.26 5.92
CA ILE A 155 -1.65 -7.79 5.96
C ILE A 155 -0.64 -7.35 4.90
N LEU A 156 -1.08 -6.55 3.92
CA LEU A 156 -0.24 -6.00 2.88
C LEU A 156 -0.02 -4.52 3.18
N VAL A 157 1.23 -4.13 3.36
CA VAL A 157 1.60 -2.78 3.81
C VAL A 157 2.44 -2.08 2.74
N ALA A 158 2.00 -0.89 2.30
CA ALA A 158 2.79 -0.09 1.37
C ALA A 158 3.68 0.92 2.10
N TYR A 159 4.90 1.07 1.58
CA TYR A 159 5.91 2.02 2.04
C TYR A 159 6.46 2.84 0.87
N VAL A 160 6.88 4.07 1.14
CA VAL A 160 7.66 4.90 0.20
C VAL A 160 9.13 4.91 0.62
N MET A 161 10.02 4.73 -0.38
CA MET A 161 11.41 4.42 -0.11
C MET A 161 12.30 5.66 -0.11
N ASN A 162 13.18 5.72 0.92
CA ASN A 162 14.15 6.78 1.12
C ASN A 162 15.04 7.00 -0.11
N ASP A 163 15.69 5.94 -0.60
CA ASP A 163 16.70 6.08 -1.64
C ASP A 163 16.09 6.50 -2.98
N TYR A 164 14.86 6.08 -3.27
CA TYR A 164 14.11 6.62 -4.40
C TYR A 164 13.92 8.14 -4.28
N SER A 165 13.47 8.62 -3.10
CA SER A 165 13.27 10.06 -2.86
C SER A 165 14.57 10.83 -2.99
N VAL A 166 15.67 10.33 -2.42
CA VAL A 166 17.00 10.97 -2.53
C VAL A 166 17.47 11.04 -3.97
N ILE A 167 17.38 9.93 -4.72
CA ILE A 167 17.82 9.90 -6.13
C ILE A 167 16.97 10.85 -6.98
N THR A 168 15.66 10.84 -6.83
CA THR A 168 14.76 11.61 -7.68
C THR A 168 14.72 13.08 -7.25
N TYR A 169 14.32 13.38 -6.02
CA TYR A 169 14.12 14.74 -5.56
C TYR A 169 15.45 15.49 -5.38
N CYS A 170 16.41 14.90 -4.65
CA CYS A 170 17.66 15.61 -4.38
C CYS A 170 18.55 15.74 -5.62
N PHE A 171 18.70 14.65 -6.41
CA PHE A 171 19.71 14.63 -7.48
C PHE A 171 19.11 14.82 -8.87
N LYS A 172 18.10 14.08 -9.27
CA LYS A 172 17.50 14.19 -10.59
C LYS A 172 16.77 15.53 -10.79
N GLU A 173 16.08 16.03 -9.74
CA GLU A 173 15.36 17.31 -9.73
C GLU A 173 16.18 18.47 -9.17
N HIS A 174 17.45 18.21 -8.80
CA HIS A 174 18.44 19.23 -8.35
C HIS A 174 18.09 19.97 -7.05
N HIS A 175 17.30 19.37 -6.13
CA HIS A 175 16.94 19.96 -4.83
C HIS A 175 17.97 19.72 -3.71
N TRP A 176 19.10 19.05 -3.99
CA TRP A 176 20.12 18.69 -2.98
C TRP A 176 20.51 19.85 -2.05
N LYS A 177 20.85 21.02 -2.64
CA LYS A 177 21.28 22.17 -1.85
C LYS A 177 20.21 22.71 -0.92
N GLU A 178 18.96 22.68 -1.36
CA GLU A 178 17.82 23.12 -0.57
C GLU A 178 17.56 22.18 0.60
N VAL A 179 17.59 20.87 0.35
CA VAL A 179 17.40 19.84 1.37
C VAL A 179 18.49 19.89 2.43
N ALA A 180 19.76 19.96 2.00
CA ALA A 180 20.91 20.06 2.90
C ALA A 180 20.88 21.33 3.77
N ALA A 181 20.48 22.48 3.20
CA ALA A 181 20.40 23.74 3.93
C ALA A 181 19.31 23.76 5.02
N LYS A 182 18.35 22.84 4.97
CA LYS A 182 17.24 22.69 5.93
C LYS A 182 17.44 21.52 6.90
N ASP A 183 18.63 20.91 6.92
CA ASP A 183 18.91 19.68 7.67
C ASP A 183 17.88 18.56 7.38
N GLY A 184 17.42 18.51 6.12
CA GLY A 184 16.39 17.54 5.66
C GLY A 184 16.94 16.18 5.32
N ILE A 185 18.26 15.94 5.50
CA ILE A 185 18.93 14.68 5.23
C ILE A 185 20.11 14.49 6.19
N THR A 186 20.35 13.26 6.61
CA THR A 186 21.48 12.88 7.48
C THR A 186 22.78 12.72 6.68
N GLU A 187 23.91 12.49 7.36
CA GLU A 187 25.21 12.24 6.72
C GLU A 187 25.21 10.96 5.87
N ASP A 188 24.42 9.96 6.24
CA ASP A 188 24.23 8.70 5.52
C ASP A 188 23.05 8.73 4.52
N PHE A 189 22.57 9.93 4.18
CA PHE A 189 21.49 10.17 3.22
C PHE A 189 20.14 9.60 3.61
N HIS A 190 19.83 9.48 4.92
CA HIS A 190 18.48 9.23 5.36
C HIS A 190 17.69 10.54 5.43
N THR A 191 16.47 10.58 4.89
CA THR A 191 15.60 11.77 4.94
C THR A 191 15.16 12.04 6.37
N VAL A 192 15.19 13.33 6.77
CA VAL A 192 14.69 13.80 8.06
C VAL A 192 13.30 14.37 7.85
N CYS A 193 12.29 13.54 8.05
CA CYS A 193 10.88 13.92 7.85
C CYS A 193 10.29 14.51 9.16
N LYS A 194 9.54 15.59 9.02
CA LYS A 194 8.89 16.31 10.12
C LYS A 194 7.37 16.12 10.01
N GLU A 195 6.65 16.31 11.10
CA GLU A 195 5.17 16.13 11.14
C GLU A 195 4.39 16.95 10.10
N GLN A 196 4.96 18.05 9.60
CA GLN A 196 4.34 18.87 8.56
C GLN A 196 4.64 18.39 7.13
N ASP A 197 5.60 17.48 6.96
CA ASP A 197 5.94 16.91 5.65
C ASP A 197 4.84 15.93 5.24
N LEU A 198 4.65 15.77 3.93
CA LEU A 198 3.59 14.91 3.44
C LEU A 198 3.92 13.43 3.64
N TYR A 199 5.18 13.07 3.49
CA TYR A 199 5.65 11.68 3.52
C TYR A 199 6.73 11.47 4.57
N ASP A 200 6.72 10.29 5.17
CA ASP A 200 7.79 9.75 6.00
C ASP A 200 8.42 8.56 5.27
N TYR A 201 9.61 8.79 4.71
CA TYR A 201 10.32 7.82 3.90
C TYR A 201 11.09 6.84 4.79
N VAL A 202 11.16 5.58 4.35
CA VAL A 202 11.80 4.50 5.11
C VAL A 202 12.83 3.76 4.27
N ARG A 203 13.72 3.04 4.94
CA ARG A 203 14.61 2.02 4.38
C ARG A 203 14.15 0.62 4.78
N LEU A 204 14.76 -0.41 4.21
CA LEU A 204 14.42 -1.82 4.54
C LEU A 204 14.64 -2.15 6.01
N GLU A 205 15.69 -1.61 6.63
CA GLU A 205 15.97 -1.77 8.05
C GLU A 205 14.88 -1.16 8.93
N ASP A 206 14.27 -0.04 8.54
CA ASP A 206 13.15 0.58 9.26
C ASP A 206 11.91 -0.32 9.19
N ILE A 207 11.61 -0.85 8.00
CA ILE A 207 10.50 -1.79 7.82
C ILE A 207 10.72 -3.06 8.67
N ASN A 208 11.93 -3.60 8.68
CA ASN A 208 12.28 -4.78 9.49
C ASN A 208 12.09 -4.50 10.99
N ARG A 209 12.48 -3.32 11.46
CA ARG A 209 12.30 -2.87 12.85
C ARG A 209 10.81 -2.77 13.21
N LEU A 210 9.99 -2.16 12.33
CA LEU A 210 8.55 -2.04 12.53
C LEU A 210 7.88 -3.40 12.61
N ASN A 211 8.17 -4.33 11.69
CA ASN A 211 7.60 -5.67 11.70
C ASN A 211 7.94 -6.43 12.98
N THR A 212 9.20 -6.36 13.40
CA THR A 212 9.65 -6.98 14.67
C THR A 212 8.89 -6.41 15.86
N ALA A 213 8.76 -5.08 15.94
CA ALA A 213 8.04 -4.41 17.03
C ALA A 213 6.53 -4.69 17.01
N ALA A 214 5.92 -4.84 15.84
CA ALA A 214 4.51 -5.20 15.67
C ALA A 214 4.25 -6.70 15.92
N GLY A 215 5.29 -7.54 15.98
CA GLY A 215 5.17 -9.00 16.09
C GLY A 215 4.50 -9.63 14.88
N LEU A 216 4.79 -9.10 13.68
CA LEU A 216 4.30 -9.58 12.39
C LEU A 216 5.41 -10.30 11.62
N GLU A 217 5.09 -11.44 11.02
CA GLU A 217 6.02 -12.24 10.23
C GLU A 217 5.92 -11.91 8.75
N ARG A 218 7.06 -11.60 8.12
CA ARG A 218 7.11 -11.34 6.68
C ARG A 218 6.99 -12.64 5.89
N VAL A 219 6.00 -12.69 5.00
CA VAL A 219 5.84 -13.73 3.98
C VAL A 219 6.65 -13.38 2.74
N LYS A 220 6.51 -12.16 2.25
CA LYS A 220 7.19 -11.61 1.08
C LYS A 220 7.35 -10.11 1.21
N ILE A 221 8.32 -9.55 0.49
CA ILE A 221 8.42 -8.12 0.23
C ILE A 221 8.72 -7.90 -1.25
N LEU A 222 8.11 -6.92 -1.86
CA LEU A 222 8.25 -6.67 -3.29
C LEU A 222 8.38 -5.19 -3.63
N ALA A 223 9.17 -4.91 -4.66
CA ALA A 223 9.23 -3.62 -5.33
C ALA A 223 7.96 -3.47 -6.19
N ALA A 224 6.97 -2.70 -5.73
CA ALA A 224 5.66 -2.63 -6.38
C ALA A 224 5.74 -2.00 -7.78
N ASP A 225 6.55 -0.97 -7.93
CA ASP A 225 6.77 -0.26 -9.19
C ASP A 225 8.19 -0.45 -9.76
N GLY A 226 9.14 -0.97 -8.97
CA GLY A 226 10.51 -1.19 -9.41
C GLY A 226 11.14 0.09 -9.97
N HIS A 227 11.53 0.05 -11.24
CA HIS A 227 12.09 1.22 -11.94
C HIS A 227 11.06 1.98 -12.78
N ALA A 228 9.77 1.62 -12.75
CA ALA A 228 8.75 2.23 -13.60
C ALA A 228 8.65 3.75 -13.39
N ASP A 229 8.80 4.20 -12.14
CA ASP A 229 8.69 5.62 -11.82
C ASP A 229 9.89 6.45 -12.33
N TYR A 230 11.07 5.85 -12.44
CA TYR A 230 12.22 6.49 -13.10
C TYR A 230 12.04 6.61 -14.62
N MET A 231 11.25 5.70 -15.22
CA MET A 231 11.06 5.51 -16.66
C MET A 231 9.73 6.07 -17.17
N ARG A 232 9.13 7.05 -16.47
CA ARG A 232 7.80 7.60 -16.82
C ARG A 232 7.67 8.02 -18.29
N ARG A 233 8.71 8.67 -18.81
CA ARG A 233 8.74 9.13 -20.21
C ARG A 233 8.81 7.95 -21.16
N GLU A 234 9.76 7.05 -20.95
CA GLU A 234 10.03 5.90 -21.80
C GLU A 234 8.81 4.96 -21.83
N LEU A 235 8.17 4.71 -20.67
CA LEU A 235 6.94 3.94 -20.59
C LEU A 235 5.80 4.54 -21.42
N ASN A 236 5.68 5.87 -21.44
CA ASN A 236 4.65 6.53 -22.26
C ASN A 236 4.93 6.45 -23.76
N GLU A 237 6.18 6.28 -24.18
CA GLU A 237 6.62 6.13 -25.57
C GLU A 237 6.52 4.67 -26.07
N MET A 238 6.41 3.66 -25.18
CA MET A 238 6.31 2.25 -25.55
C MET A 238 5.03 1.95 -26.35
N SER A 239 5.09 1.01 -27.27
CA SER A 239 3.90 0.36 -27.83
C SER A 239 3.14 -0.41 -26.74
N LEU A 240 1.92 -0.84 -27.01
CA LEU A 240 1.15 -1.67 -26.06
C LEU A 240 1.88 -2.99 -25.76
N GLU A 241 2.41 -3.64 -26.80
CA GLU A 241 3.14 -4.90 -26.66
C GLU A 241 4.39 -4.77 -25.81
N GLU A 242 5.19 -3.70 -26.02
CA GLU A 242 6.37 -3.43 -25.19
C GLU A 242 5.99 -3.13 -23.72
N PHE A 243 4.92 -2.39 -23.50
CA PHE A 243 4.43 -2.10 -22.15
C PHE A 243 3.93 -3.36 -21.43
N GLU A 244 3.21 -4.24 -22.12
CA GLU A 244 2.80 -5.54 -21.57
C GLU A 244 4.01 -6.43 -21.25
N ALA A 245 5.03 -6.42 -22.10
CA ALA A 245 6.28 -7.12 -21.85
C ALA A 245 7.02 -6.54 -20.63
N PHE A 246 7.02 -5.21 -20.47
CA PHE A 246 7.58 -4.54 -19.29
C PHE A 246 6.83 -4.94 -18.00
N CYS A 247 5.51 -4.98 -18.01
CA CYS A 247 4.72 -5.43 -16.85
C CYS A 247 5.04 -6.89 -16.48
N LYS A 248 5.21 -7.78 -17.45
CA LYS A 248 5.65 -9.17 -17.21
C LYS A 248 7.07 -9.23 -16.64
N TYR A 249 7.98 -8.41 -17.17
CA TYR A 249 9.34 -8.29 -16.65
C TYR A 249 9.30 -7.84 -15.18
N GLN A 250 8.54 -6.78 -14.86
CA GLN A 250 8.40 -6.27 -13.49
C GLN A 250 7.92 -7.37 -12.53
N LEU A 251 6.90 -8.13 -12.88
CA LEU A 251 6.42 -9.25 -12.07
C LEU A 251 7.51 -10.33 -11.86
N SER A 252 8.39 -10.53 -12.83
CA SER A 252 9.47 -11.53 -12.73
C SER A 252 10.64 -11.12 -11.84
N VAL A 253 10.77 -9.81 -11.55
CA VAL A 253 11.91 -9.26 -10.79
C VAL A 253 11.52 -8.55 -9.49
N CYS A 254 10.24 -8.30 -9.24
CA CYS A 254 9.78 -7.48 -8.12
C CYS A 254 10.16 -8.02 -6.72
N GLU A 255 10.35 -9.32 -6.57
CA GLU A 255 10.82 -9.93 -5.30
C GLU A 255 12.36 -9.93 -5.17
N ARG A 256 13.10 -9.53 -6.19
CA ARG A 256 14.57 -9.57 -6.15
C ARG A 256 15.13 -8.49 -5.24
N PRO A 257 16.02 -8.83 -4.28
CA PRO A 257 16.59 -7.87 -3.33
C PRO A 257 17.23 -6.64 -3.98
N GLU A 258 17.78 -6.79 -5.18
CA GLU A 258 18.46 -5.73 -5.94
C GLU A 258 17.50 -4.60 -6.34
N PHE A 259 16.19 -4.85 -6.36
CA PHE A 259 15.16 -3.87 -6.76
C PHE A 259 14.47 -3.20 -5.57
N LEU A 260 14.56 -3.76 -4.37
CA LEU A 260 13.76 -3.29 -3.22
C LEU A 260 14.13 -1.86 -2.80
N GLY A 261 15.41 -1.60 -2.55
CA GLY A 261 15.83 -0.32 -1.97
C GLY A 261 15.61 0.91 -2.86
N THR A 262 15.55 0.72 -4.18
CA THR A 262 15.43 1.79 -5.17
C THR A 262 14.05 1.91 -5.81
N SER A 263 13.11 1.04 -5.51
CA SER A 263 11.71 1.18 -5.90
C SER A 263 11.09 2.42 -5.25
N SER A 264 10.15 3.08 -5.90
CA SER A 264 9.40 4.17 -5.25
C SER A 264 8.53 3.64 -4.13
N HIS A 265 7.80 2.55 -4.42
CA HIS A 265 6.95 1.87 -3.44
C HIS A 265 7.39 0.43 -3.21
N LEU A 266 7.36 0.01 -1.96
CA LEU A 266 7.40 -1.41 -1.59
C LEU A 266 6.04 -1.85 -1.06
N VAL A 267 5.71 -3.11 -1.29
CA VAL A 267 4.62 -3.79 -0.57
C VAL A 267 5.22 -4.92 0.25
N ASP A 268 5.03 -4.85 1.56
CA ASP A 268 5.42 -5.88 2.52
C ASP A 268 4.21 -6.74 2.86
N ILE A 269 4.29 -8.04 2.63
CA ILE A 269 3.21 -9.00 2.87
C ILE A 269 3.52 -9.73 4.16
N LEU A 270 2.66 -9.52 5.15
CA LEU A 270 2.83 -9.99 6.50
C LEU A 270 1.75 -11.03 6.84
N LYS A 271 2.08 -11.95 7.74
CA LYS A 271 1.17 -12.93 8.32
C LYS A 271 0.72 -12.47 9.71
N ASN A 272 -0.57 -12.57 10.02
CA ASN A 272 -1.08 -12.30 11.37
C ASN A 272 -1.05 -13.56 12.25
#